data_fa9f1e6285f24add1d4df0be42b3305e
#
_entry.id   fa9f1e6285f24add1d4df0be42b3305e
#
_cell.length_a   1.000
_cell.length_b   1.000
_cell.length_c   1.000
_cell.angle_alpha   90.00
_cell.angle_beta   90.00
_cell.angle_gamma   90.00
#
_symmetry.space_group_name_H-M   'P 1'
#
loop_
_entity.id
_entity.type
_entity.pdbx_description
1 polymer ?
#
loop_
_entity_poly.entity_id
_entity_poly.type
_entity_poly.pdbx_seq_one_letter_code
_entity_poly.pdbx_strand_id
1 'polypeptide(L)'
;MELAHPTPTVPALLEPRLRAFLDRPLFASLASVDPDGAPRQAVIWYRLEDDGRIMINSLTGRRWPANLERDGRVAISIIDNHDGYSWLGLTGRVDAIDEDLERARQDIVALAHRYRDNPTPSSIASFRSQQRVTFRIAIDGVHDHLED
;
A
#
# COMPACT_ATOMS: atom_id res chain seq x y z
N MET A 1 -27.86 4.38 20.71
CA MET A 1 -27.68 5.09 19.44
C MET A 1 -26.22 5.48 19.27
N GLU A 2 -25.65 5.06 18.21
CA GLU A 2 -24.30 5.41 17.89
C GLU A 2 -24.22 6.81 17.30
N LEU A 3 -23.31 7.62 17.84
CA LEU A 3 -23.07 8.95 17.30
C LEU A 3 -22.16 8.85 16.10
N ALA A 4 -22.57 9.41 14.97
CA ALA A 4 -21.71 9.49 13.81
C ALA A 4 -20.57 10.48 14.08
N HIS A 5 -19.34 10.00 13.95
CA HIS A 5 -18.16 10.84 14.00
C HIS A 5 -17.75 11.21 12.58
N PRO A 6 -17.41 12.48 12.31
CA PRO A 6 -16.90 12.81 11.00
C PRO A 6 -15.62 12.02 10.72
N THR A 7 -15.52 11.45 9.54
CA THR A 7 -14.30 10.78 9.09
C THR A 7 -13.20 11.84 8.95
N PRO A 8 -12.07 11.68 9.66
CA PRO A 8 -10.96 12.62 9.49
C PRO A 8 -10.49 12.66 8.05
N THR A 9 -10.04 13.82 7.60
CA THR A 9 -9.35 13.92 6.32
C THR A 9 -7.99 13.25 6.40
N VAL A 10 -7.47 12.79 5.27
CA VAL A 10 -6.16 12.12 5.21
C VAL A 10 -5.05 12.96 5.87
N PRO A 11 -4.95 14.31 5.64
CA PRO A 11 -3.94 15.10 6.34
C PRO A 11 -4.08 15.10 7.85
N ALA A 12 -5.29 14.95 8.39
CA ALA A 12 -5.51 14.88 9.84
C ALA A 12 -5.13 13.49 10.40
N LEU A 13 -5.26 12.42 9.60
CA LEU A 13 -4.89 11.07 9.99
C LEU A 13 -3.38 10.86 9.98
N LEU A 14 -2.68 11.50 9.06
CA LEU A 14 -1.24 11.29 8.87
C LEU A 14 -0.45 12.49 9.38
N GLU A 15 -0.25 12.53 10.69
CA GLU A 15 0.64 13.47 11.35
C GLU A 15 2.07 13.33 10.81
N PRO A 16 2.92 14.36 10.96
CA PRO A 16 4.30 14.31 10.46
C PRO A 16 5.10 13.10 10.94
N ARG A 17 4.90 12.67 12.18
CA ARG A 17 5.57 11.49 12.74
C ARG A 17 5.19 10.22 11.99
N LEU A 18 3.91 10.08 11.66
CA LEU A 18 3.42 8.92 10.91
C LEU A 18 3.90 8.95 9.46
N ARG A 19 3.92 10.13 8.84
CA ARG A 19 4.47 10.29 7.50
C ARG A 19 5.94 9.93 7.45
N ALA A 20 6.72 10.38 8.42
CA ALA A 20 8.14 10.05 8.49
C ALA A 20 8.38 8.54 8.57
N PHE A 21 7.56 7.84 9.36
CA PHE A 21 7.64 6.38 9.44
C PHE A 21 7.28 5.73 8.10
N LEU A 22 6.20 6.17 7.47
CA LEU A 22 5.73 5.61 6.20
C LEU A 22 6.65 5.92 5.03
N ASP A 23 7.44 6.98 5.11
CA ASP A 23 8.43 7.32 4.09
C ASP A 23 9.63 6.37 4.08
N ARG A 24 9.79 5.57 5.13
CA ARG A 24 10.85 4.55 5.17
C ARG A 24 10.46 3.38 4.26
N PRO A 25 11.42 2.77 3.53
CA PRO A 25 11.12 1.64 2.64
C PRO A 25 10.97 0.33 3.43
N LEU A 26 9.90 0.26 4.20
CA LEU A 26 9.55 -0.91 5.00
C LEU A 26 8.61 -1.81 4.19
N PHE A 27 8.55 -3.08 4.57
CA PHE A 27 7.59 -4.00 3.97
C PHE A 27 6.22 -3.83 4.62
N ALA A 28 5.19 -3.95 3.81
CA ALA A 28 3.82 -3.89 4.27
C ALA A 28 3.17 -5.27 4.19
N SER A 29 2.38 -5.62 5.19
CA SER A 29 1.48 -6.77 5.14
C SER A 29 0.10 -6.27 4.75
N LEU A 30 -0.38 -6.70 3.60
CA LEU A 30 -1.67 -6.30 3.04
C LEU A 30 -2.70 -7.38 3.33
N ALA A 31 -3.84 -6.99 3.89
CA ALA A 31 -5.00 -7.86 4.04
C ALA A 31 -6.06 -7.48 3.00
N SER A 32 -6.56 -8.47 2.31
CA SER A 32 -7.66 -8.35 1.34
C SER A 32 -8.68 -9.45 1.58
N VAL A 33 -9.79 -9.40 0.87
CA VAL A 33 -10.93 -10.31 1.09
C VAL A 33 -11.16 -11.15 -0.15
N ASP A 34 -11.12 -12.47 0.00
CA ASP A 34 -11.45 -13.43 -1.06
C ASP A 34 -12.94 -13.36 -1.41
N PRO A 35 -13.35 -13.94 -2.56
CA PRO A 35 -14.77 -13.95 -2.95
C PRO A 35 -15.72 -14.56 -1.92
N ASP A 36 -15.24 -15.52 -1.12
CA ASP A 36 -16.04 -16.18 -0.07
C ASP A 36 -15.99 -15.43 1.27
N GLY A 37 -15.32 -14.27 1.33
CA GLY A 37 -15.16 -13.50 2.55
C GLY A 37 -13.94 -13.87 3.38
N ALA A 38 -13.15 -14.85 2.97
CA ALA A 38 -11.96 -15.24 3.70
C ALA A 38 -10.89 -14.15 3.65
N PRO A 39 -10.21 -13.85 4.76
CA PRO A 39 -9.10 -12.90 4.74
C PRO A 39 -7.87 -13.51 4.06
N ARG A 40 -7.14 -12.66 3.33
CA ARG A 40 -5.88 -13.02 2.69
C ARG A 40 -4.82 -12.01 3.02
N GLN A 41 -3.58 -12.46 3.10
CA GLN A 41 -2.43 -11.60 3.35
C GLN A 41 -1.39 -11.74 2.25
N ALA A 42 -0.71 -10.63 1.98
CA ALA A 42 0.45 -10.59 1.09
C ALA A 42 1.45 -9.57 1.63
N VAL A 43 2.74 -9.87 1.49
CA VAL A 43 3.79 -8.90 1.82
C VAL A 43 4.17 -8.17 0.53
N ILE A 44 4.14 -6.84 0.61
CA ILE A 44 4.24 -5.99 -0.57
C ILE A 44 5.15 -4.80 -0.33
N TRP A 45 5.59 -4.19 -1.42
CA TRP A 45 6.16 -2.85 -1.44
C TRP A 45 5.03 -1.81 -1.50
N TYR A 46 5.29 -0.64 -0.95
CA TYR A 46 4.34 0.48 -0.99
C TYR A 46 5.09 1.80 -1.08
N ARG A 47 4.36 2.86 -1.39
CA ARG A 47 4.85 4.23 -1.28
C ARG A 47 3.73 5.12 -0.77
N LEU A 48 4.04 5.94 0.24
CA LEU A 48 3.14 7.03 0.63
C LEU A 48 3.28 8.16 -0.39
N GLU A 49 2.15 8.58 -0.93
CA GLU A 49 2.10 9.68 -1.90
C GLU A 49 1.88 11.02 -1.19
N ASP A 50 2.15 12.12 -1.88
CA ASP A 50 2.03 13.47 -1.31
C ASP A 50 0.62 13.78 -0.85
N ASP A 51 -0.39 13.21 -1.52
CA ASP A 51 -1.80 13.40 -1.16
C ASP A 51 -2.24 12.51 0.02
N GLY A 52 -1.34 11.71 0.57
CA GLY A 52 -1.62 10.84 1.71
C GLY A 52 -2.17 9.47 1.35
N ARG A 53 -2.33 9.16 0.07
CA ARG A 53 -2.72 7.81 -0.35
C ARG A 53 -1.52 6.89 -0.36
N ILE A 54 -1.78 5.59 -0.20
CA ILE A 54 -0.78 4.55 -0.33
C ILE A 54 -0.86 3.97 -1.74
N MET A 55 0.26 3.98 -2.44
CA MET A 55 0.37 3.36 -3.75
C MET A 55 0.97 1.97 -3.61
N ILE A 56 0.32 0.99 -4.22
CA ILE A 56 0.77 -0.39 -4.33
C ILE A 56 0.62 -0.86 -5.78
N ASN A 57 1.39 -1.87 -6.15
CA ASN A 57 1.45 -2.33 -7.53
C ASN A 57 1.65 -3.84 -7.56
N SER A 58 1.09 -4.51 -8.55
CA SER A 58 1.25 -5.95 -8.73
C SER A 58 1.21 -6.34 -10.20
N LEU A 59 1.69 -7.55 -10.45
CA LEU A 59 1.34 -8.28 -11.66
C LEU A 59 -0.16 -8.53 -11.67
N THR A 60 -0.79 -8.36 -12.82
CA THR A 60 -2.17 -8.78 -13.00
C THR A 60 -2.29 -10.30 -12.89
N GLY A 61 -3.43 -10.79 -12.44
CA GLY A 61 -3.68 -12.21 -12.31
C GLY A 61 -3.31 -12.80 -10.95
N ARG A 62 -2.67 -12.05 -10.07
CA ARG A 62 -2.46 -12.48 -8.68
C ARG A 62 -3.76 -12.35 -7.88
N ARG A 63 -3.81 -13.06 -6.74
CA ARG A 63 -5.03 -13.11 -5.92
C ARG A 63 -5.38 -11.76 -5.32
N TRP A 64 -4.43 -11.07 -4.70
CA TRP A 64 -4.77 -9.85 -4.00
C TRP A 64 -5.20 -8.70 -4.94
N PRO A 65 -4.60 -8.51 -6.14
CA PRO A 65 -5.15 -7.53 -7.08
C PRO A 65 -6.59 -7.85 -7.48
N ALA A 66 -6.89 -9.11 -7.77
CA ALA A 66 -8.26 -9.52 -8.09
C ALA A 66 -9.22 -9.25 -6.93
N ASN A 67 -8.77 -9.49 -5.69
CA ASN A 67 -9.56 -9.18 -4.51
C ASN A 67 -9.87 -7.69 -4.40
N LEU A 68 -8.85 -6.82 -4.62
CA LEU A 68 -9.03 -5.38 -4.51
C LEU A 68 -9.92 -4.80 -5.61
N GLU A 69 -9.89 -5.38 -6.80
CA GLU A 69 -10.78 -4.99 -7.89
C GLU A 69 -12.25 -5.29 -7.57
N ARG A 70 -12.49 -6.40 -6.89
CA ARG A 70 -13.84 -6.81 -6.50
C ARG A 70 -14.31 -6.14 -5.22
N ASP A 71 -13.45 -6.04 -4.21
CA ASP A 71 -13.75 -5.49 -2.89
C ASP A 71 -12.57 -4.60 -2.48
N GLY A 72 -12.79 -3.30 -2.52
CA GLY A 72 -11.74 -2.32 -2.29
C GLY A 72 -11.35 -2.13 -0.83
N ARG A 73 -11.96 -2.85 0.12
CA ARG A 73 -11.57 -2.77 1.52
C ARG A 73 -10.21 -3.39 1.74
N VAL A 74 -9.36 -2.72 2.50
CA VAL A 74 -7.98 -3.15 2.69
C VAL A 74 -7.51 -2.76 4.08
N ALA A 75 -6.67 -3.60 4.67
CA ALA A 75 -5.91 -3.28 5.87
C ALA A 75 -4.43 -3.52 5.60
N ILE A 76 -3.60 -2.66 6.16
CA ILE A 76 -2.15 -2.71 5.95
C ILE A 76 -1.47 -2.57 7.29
N SER A 77 -0.50 -3.45 7.59
CA SER A 77 0.39 -3.32 8.74
C SER A 77 1.80 -3.06 8.23
N ILE A 78 2.46 -2.07 8.82
CA ILE A 78 3.85 -1.73 8.48
C ILE A 78 4.64 -1.80 9.78
N ILE A 79 5.66 -2.65 9.81
CA ILE A 79 6.43 -2.98 11.01
C ILE A 79 7.83 -2.40 10.86
N ASP A 80 8.33 -1.78 11.94
CA ASP A 80 9.72 -1.31 11.98
C ASP A 80 10.64 -2.52 11.79
N ASN A 81 11.64 -2.38 10.92
CA ASN A 81 12.57 -3.48 10.60
C ASN A 81 13.62 -3.73 11.67
N HIS A 82 13.68 -2.90 12.71
CA HIS A 82 14.59 -3.06 13.85
C HIS A 82 13.87 -3.39 15.15
N ASP A 83 12.60 -3.01 15.27
CA ASP A 83 11.79 -3.23 16.47
C ASP A 83 10.39 -3.68 16.07
N GLY A 84 10.14 -4.98 16.19
CA GLY A 84 8.86 -5.58 15.80
C GLY A 84 7.68 -5.16 16.66
N TYR A 85 7.90 -4.52 17.80
CA TYR A 85 6.84 -3.95 18.63
C TYR A 85 6.40 -2.57 18.14
N SER A 86 7.19 -1.93 17.29
CA SER A 86 6.88 -0.64 16.69
C SER A 86 6.27 -0.87 15.32
N TRP A 87 4.97 -0.59 15.20
CA TRP A 87 4.26 -0.83 13.95
C TRP A 87 3.09 0.14 13.77
N LEU A 88 2.65 0.26 12.56
CA LEU A 88 1.54 1.13 12.19
C LEU A 88 0.51 0.31 11.43
N GLY A 89 -0.74 0.34 11.90
CA GLY A 89 -1.86 -0.28 11.20
C GLY A 89 -2.68 0.78 10.46
N LEU A 90 -3.03 0.49 9.23
CA LEU A 90 -3.85 1.36 8.40
C LEU A 90 -5.05 0.57 7.89
N THR A 91 -6.22 1.19 7.89
CA THR A 91 -7.37 0.71 7.16
C THR A 91 -7.73 1.70 6.08
N GLY A 92 -8.33 1.22 5.00
CA GLY A 92 -8.72 2.11 3.92
C GLY A 92 -9.46 1.40 2.82
N ARG A 93 -9.60 2.13 1.72
CA ARG A 93 -10.26 1.63 0.51
C ARG A 93 -9.48 2.01 -0.72
N VAL A 94 -9.48 1.14 -1.68
CA VAL A 94 -9.02 1.48 -3.03
C VAL A 94 -9.95 2.55 -3.58
N ASP A 95 -9.38 3.70 -3.93
CA ASP A 95 -10.13 4.80 -4.56
C ASP A 95 -9.70 5.07 -6.00
N ALA A 96 -8.61 4.44 -6.44
CA ALA A 96 -8.15 4.52 -7.81
C ALA A 96 -7.44 3.23 -8.22
N ILE A 97 -7.79 2.74 -9.39
CA ILE A 97 -7.14 1.61 -10.04
C ILE A 97 -6.60 2.12 -11.37
N ASP A 98 -5.31 2.04 -11.56
CA ASP A 98 -4.68 2.49 -12.79
C ASP A 98 -4.28 1.29 -13.63
N GLU A 99 -5.06 1.05 -14.68
CA GLU A 99 -4.85 -0.02 -15.66
C GLU A 99 -4.07 0.47 -16.88
N ASP A 100 -3.70 1.75 -16.93
CA ASP A 100 -2.78 2.23 -17.95
C ASP A 100 -1.44 1.55 -17.73
N LEU A 101 -1.07 0.73 -18.71
CA LEU A 101 0.07 -0.17 -18.59
C LEU A 101 1.39 0.59 -18.45
N GLU A 102 1.54 1.69 -19.17
CA GLU A 102 2.76 2.49 -19.08
C GLU A 102 2.92 3.12 -17.69
N ARG A 103 1.85 3.71 -17.16
CA ARG A 103 1.90 4.29 -15.80
C ARG A 103 2.12 3.23 -14.73
N ALA A 104 1.46 2.07 -14.83
CA ALA A 104 1.65 0.99 -13.87
C ALA A 104 3.10 0.46 -13.91
N ARG A 105 3.70 0.40 -15.08
CA ARG A 105 5.12 0.02 -15.23
C ARG A 105 6.06 1.06 -14.67
N GLN A 106 5.77 2.34 -14.85
CA GLN A 106 6.53 3.42 -14.20
C GLN A 106 6.45 3.30 -12.69
N ASP A 107 5.29 2.99 -12.15
CA ASP A 107 5.08 2.86 -10.70
C ASP A 107 5.89 1.70 -10.11
N ILE A 108 5.91 0.53 -10.75
CA ILE A 108 6.72 -0.58 -10.23
C ILE A 108 8.21 -0.28 -10.32
N VAL A 109 8.65 0.41 -11.36
CA VAL A 109 10.05 0.83 -11.48
C VAL A 109 10.40 1.81 -10.35
N ALA A 110 9.52 2.76 -10.04
CA ALA A 110 9.72 3.69 -8.93
C ALA A 110 9.82 2.94 -7.59
N LEU A 111 8.97 1.93 -7.37
CA LEU A 111 9.05 1.09 -6.17
C LEU A 111 10.36 0.30 -6.13
N ALA A 112 10.83 -0.21 -7.24
CA ALA A 112 12.11 -0.92 -7.30
C ALA A 112 13.27 -0.01 -6.88
N HIS A 113 13.28 1.24 -7.31
CA HIS A 113 14.29 2.22 -6.89
C HIS A 113 14.16 2.59 -5.40
N ARG A 114 12.95 2.58 -4.86
CA ARG A 114 12.72 2.86 -3.45
C ARG A 114 13.26 1.74 -2.55
N TYR A 115 13.12 0.48 -2.97
CA TYR A 115 13.42 -0.69 -2.13
C TYR A 115 14.77 -1.33 -2.40
N ARG A 116 15.42 -1.02 -3.51
CA ARG A 116 16.68 -1.63 -3.91
C ARG A 116 17.71 -0.56 -4.23
N ASP A 117 18.91 -0.76 -3.74
CA ASP A 117 20.06 0.04 -4.16
C ASP A 117 20.47 -0.42 -5.56
N ASN A 118 20.49 0.52 -6.52
CA ASN A 118 20.94 0.24 -7.89
C ASN A 118 20.27 -0.98 -8.54
N PRO A 119 18.95 -0.95 -8.81
CA PRO A 119 18.31 -2.02 -9.57
C PRO A 119 19.04 -2.26 -10.89
N THR A 120 19.25 -3.53 -11.24
CA THR A 120 19.96 -3.86 -12.48
C THR A 120 19.14 -3.49 -13.72
N PRO A 121 19.79 -3.15 -14.86
CA PRO A 121 19.07 -2.92 -16.09
C PRO A 121 18.15 -4.06 -16.51
N SER A 122 18.56 -5.31 -16.29
CA SER A 122 17.72 -6.48 -16.61
C SER A 122 16.50 -6.57 -15.71
N SER A 123 16.62 -6.23 -14.43
CA SER A 123 15.50 -6.18 -13.50
C SER A 123 14.48 -5.11 -13.93
N ILE A 124 14.94 -3.92 -14.27
CA ILE A 124 14.10 -2.82 -14.76
C ILE A 124 13.42 -3.23 -16.07
N ALA A 125 14.14 -3.84 -17.01
CA ALA A 125 13.58 -4.30 -18.27
C ALA A 125 12.48 -5.37 -18.03
N SER A 126 12.69 -6.26 -17.07
CA SER A 126 11.70 -7.26 -16.68
C SER A 126 10.41 -6.59 -16.19
N PHE A 127 10.51 -5.62 -15.28
CA PHE A 127 9.32 -4.88 -14.80
C PHE A 127 8.59 -4.19 -15.95
N ARG A 128 9.33 -3.59 -16.88
CA ARG A 128 8.76 -2.88 -18.03
C ARG A 128 8.08 -3.78 -19.05
N SER A 129 8.30 -5.10 -19.01
CA SER A 129 7.68 -6.06 -19.92
C SER A 129 6.45 -6.75 -19.34
N GLN A 130 6.16 -6.53 -18.06
CA GLN A 130 5.10 -7.25 -17.34
C GLN A 130 3.75 -6.55 -17.48
N GLN A 131 2.68 -7.34 -17.31
CA GLN A 131 1.32 -6.82 -17.18
C GLN A 131 1.13 -6.41 -15.71
N ARG A 132 0.96 -5.12 -15.47
CA ARG A 132 0.93 -4.53 -14.14
C ARG A 132 -0.32 -3.69 -13.93
N VAL A 133 -0.72 -3.54 -12.66
CA VAL A 133 -1.81 -2.67 -12.23
C VAL A 133 -1.37 -1.93 -10.96
N THR A 134 -1.74 -0.67 -10.87
CA THR A 134 -1.49 0.17 -9.70
C THR A 134 -2.80 0.46 -8.97
N PHE A 135 -2.76 0.33 -7.66
CA PHE A 135 -3.87 0.72 -6.78
C PHE A 135 -3.43 1.89 -5.90
N ARG A 136 -4.33 2.84 -5.70
CA ARG A 136 -4.15 3.89 -4.71
C ARG A 136 -5.22 3.75 -3.65
N ILE A 137 -4.78 3.77 -2.40
CA ILE A 137 -5.61 3.47 -1.24
C ILE A 137 -5.77 4.75 -0.44
N ALA A 138 -7.03 5.15 -0.25
CA ALA A 138 -7.39 6.22 0.68
C ALA A 138 -7.45 5.63 2.09
N ILE A 139 -6.72 6.23 3.02
CA ILE A 139 -6.67 5.78 4.41
C ILE A 139 -7.86 6.38 5.15
N ASP A 140 -8.60 5.53 5.88
CA ASP A 140 -9.72 5.95 6.70
C ASP A 140 -9.55 5.66 8.19
N GLY A 141 -8.51 4.93 8.57
CA GLY A 141 -8.23 4.63 9.96
C GLY A 141 -6.75 4.37 10.19
N VAL A 142 -6.28 4.76 11.38
CA VAL A 142 -4.90 4.57 11.81
C VAL A 142 -4.88 3.93 13.19
N HIS A 143 -4.08 2.89 13.33
CA HIS A 143 -3.76 2.28 14.61
C HIS A 143 -2.26 2.50 14.87
N ASP A 144 -1.95 3.42 15.76
CA ASP A 144 -0.58 3.87 16.05
C ASP A 144 0.01 3.06 17.18
N HIS A 145 0.96 2.20 16.86
CA HIS A 145 1.74 1.39 17.78
C HIS A 145 3.23 1.70 17.69
N LEU A 146 3.55 2.89 17.20
CA LEU A 146 4.96 3.27 17.08
C LEU A 146 5.55 3.53 18.46
N GLU A 147 6.70 2.93 18.70
CA GLU A 147 7.51 3.22 19.88
C GLU A 147 8.30 4.50 19.68
N ASP A 148 8.34 5.35 20.69
CA ASP A 148 9.08 6.61 20.64
C ASP A 148 10.54 6.43 21.11
#